data_4fdca4ddaa461f0ccb32690e76826c05
#
_entry.id   4fdca4ddaa461f0ccb32690e76826c05
#
_cell.length_a   1.000
_cell.length_b   1.000
_cell.length_c   1.000
_cell.angle_alpha   90.00
_cell.angle_beta   90.00
_cell.angle_gamma   90.00
#
_symmetry.space_group_name_H-M   'P 1'
#
loop_
_entity.id
_entity.type
_entity.pdbx_description
1 polymer ?
#
loop_
_entity_poly.entity_id
_entity_poly.type
_entity_poly.pdbx_seq_one_letter_code
_entity_poly.pdbx_strand_id
1 'polypeptide(L)'
;MYEYLDRRYALALYEVAEEKNKVEEYLNDLREICDIIYGNNELYEIIKHPQISTVRKKKTFRNIFEGKIDDELLSFLMVLIEKDRILYLREKLKEMEKIHLERNNTLLAEVKSVVTLTEDEVTRLVVKLENKYSKKILLKQEIDKSIIGGLYVRVGDDVIDGTVKSRLDDMKQIMLKRE
;
A
#
# COMPACT_ATOMS: atom_id res chain seq x y z
N MET A 1 4.91 -5.62 15.96
CA MET A 1 6.13 -4.85 16.34
C MET A 1 6.84 -4.26 15.12
N TYR A 2 6.92 -4.94 13.97
CA TYR A 2 7.55 -4.42 12.75
C TYR A 2 6.74 -3.29 12.10
N GLU A 3 5.42 -3.38 12.08
CA GLU A 3 4.51 -2.39 11.47
C GLU A 3 4.67 -0.98 12.07
N TYR A 4 4.83 -0.86 13.38
CA TYR A 4 5.10 0.42 14.04
C TYR A 4 6.43 1.06 13.57
N LEU A 5 7.45 0.22 13.33
CA LEU A 5 8.74 0.70 12.86
C LEU A 5 8.67 1.13 11.39
N ASP A 6 7.94 0.39 10.55
CA ASP A 6 7.77 0.71 9.14
C ASP A 6 7.05 2.04 8.97
N ARG A 7 5.97 2.26 9.74
CA ARG A 7 5.26 3.54 9.79
C ARG A 7 6.15 4.71 10.24
N ARG A 8 7.03 4.50 11.23
CA ARG A 8 7.95 5.53 11.71
C ARG A 8 8.96 5.96 10.64
N TYR A 9 9.53 5.01 9.89
CA TYR A 9 10.43 5.32 8.78
C TYR A 9 9.68 5.99 7.63
N ALA A 10 8.49 5.51 7.30
CA ALA A 10 7.65 6.09 6.27
C ALA A 10 7.25 7.53 6.61
N LEU A 11 6.87 7.79 7.87
CA LEU A 11 6.51 9.14 8.33
C LEU A 11 7.69 10.11 8.23
N ALA A 12 8.87 9.69 8.69
CA ALA A 12 10.06 10.55 8.61
C ALA A 12 10.42 10.90 7.15
N LEU A 13 10.33 9.92 6.23
CA LEU A 13 10.57 10.20 4.81
C LEU A 13 9.47 11.08 4.20
N TYR A 14 8.22 10.86 4.60
CA TYR A 14 7.08 11.65 4.14
C TYR A 14 7.22 13.12 4.54
N GLU A 15 7.62 13.41 5.80
CA GLU A 15 7.84 14.77 6.30
C GLU A 15 8.92 15.49 5.49
N VAL A 16 10.04 14.82 5.19
CA VAL A 16 11.09 15.37 4.33
C VAL A 16 10.58 15.66 2.91
N ALA A 17 9.80 14.74 2.35
CA ALA A 17 9.21 14.91 1.02
C ALA A 17 8.16 16.05 1.00
N GLU A 18 7.39 16.21 2.08
CA GLU A 18 6.38 17.26 2.25
C GLU A 18 7.04 18.65 2.36
N GLU A 19 8.12 18.79 3.13
CA GLU A 19 8.90 20.05 3.23
C GLU A 19 9.44 20.50 1.87
N LYS A 20 9.77 19.56 0.99
CA LYS A 20 10.25 19.85 -0.38
C LYS A 20 9.13 19.97 -1.42
N ASN A 21 7.87 19.73 -1.05
CA ASN A 21 6.74 19.61 -1.98
C ASN A 21 6.95 18.55 -3.08
N LYS A 22 7.62 17.42 -2.77
CA LYS A 22 7.99 16.36 -3.70
C LYS A 22 7.43 14.99 -3.29
N VAL A 23 6.31 14.95 -2.56
CA VAL A 23 5.76 13.70 -2.04
C VAL A 23 5.47 12.68 -3.14
N GLU A 24 4.83 13.10 -4.24
CA GLU A 24 4.52 12.22 -5.36
C GLU A 24 5.77 11.72 -6.09
N GLU A 25 6.79 12.58 -6.24
CA GLU A 25 8.09 12.22 -6.81
C GLU A 25 8.74 11.11 -5.97
N TYR A 26 8.82 11.30 -4.65
CA TYR A 26 9.39 10.30 -3.73
C TYR A 26 8.60 8.98 -3.71
N LEU A 27 7.28 9.02 -3.80
CA LEU A 27 6.45 7.82 -3.89
C LEU A 27 6.71 7.05 -5.19
N ASN A 28 6.85 7.74 -6.31
CA ASN A 28 7.16 7.14 -7.60
C ASN A 28 8.57 6.55 -7.62
N ASP A 29 9.57 7.30 -7.15
CA ASP A 29 10.94 6.83 -7.04
C ASP A 29 11.03 5.58 -6.17
N LEU A 30 10.32 5.54 -5.04
CA LEU A 30 10.27 4.36 -4.17
C LEU A 30 9.64 3.15 -4.85
N ARG A 31 8.59 3.34 -5.68
CA ARG A 31 8.01 2.25 -6.47
C ARG A 31 9.02 1.70 -7.46
N GLU A 32 9.69 2.56 -8.22
CA GLU A 32 10.73 2.17 -9.17
C GLU A 32 11.89 1.44 -8.47
N ILE A 33 12.36 1.95 -7.33
CA ILE A 33 13.40 1.32 -6.52
C ILE A 33 12.96 -0.08 -6.05
N CYS A 34 11.71 -0.22 -5.58
CA CYS A 34 11.16 -1.51 -5.22
C CYS A 34 11.15 -2.47 -6.41
N ASP A 35 10.71 -2.02 -7.58
CA ASP A 35 10.66 -2.86 -8.77
C ASP A 35 12.07 -3.27 -9.24
N ILE A 36 13.06 -2.39 -9.15
CA ILE A 36 14.47 -2.71 -9.43
C ILE A 36 15.01 -3.74 -8.43
N ILE A 37 14.78 -3.55 -7.14
CA ILE A 37 15.30 -4.45 -6.08
C ILE A 37 14.69 -5.85 -6.19
N TYR A 38 13.36 -5.93 -6.33
CA TYR A 38 12.67 -7.21 -6.32
C TYR A 38 12.54 -7.86 -7.71
N GLY A 39 12.74 -7.08 -8.77
CA GLY A 39 12.81 -7.58 -10.15
C GLY A 39 14.20 -8.10 -10.55
N ASN A 40 15.26 -7.71 -9.84
CA ASN A 40 16.62 -8.16 -10.11
C ASN A 40 17.11 -9.13 -9.04
N ASN A 41 17.15 -10.42 -9.38
CA ASN A 41 17.58 -11.48 -8.46
C ASN A 41 19.01 -11.27 -7.94
N GLU A 42 19.94 -10.76 -8.76
CA GLU A 42 21.32 -10.54 -8.33
C GLU A 42 21.40 -9.45 -7.27
N LEU A 43 20.70 -8.33 -7.47
CA LEU A 43 20.63 -7.24 -6.51
C LEU A 43 19.96 -7.69 -5.22
N TYR A 44 18.86 -8.44 -5.32
CA TYR A 44 18.15 -9.00 -4.17
C TYR A 44 19.04 -9.93 -3.34
N GLU A 45 19.78 -10.85 -3.98
CA GLU A 45 20.71 -11.76 -3.28
C GLU A 45 21.88 -10.99 -2.64
N ILE A 46 22.44 -9.95 -3.29
CA ILE A 46 23.47 -9.09 -2.69
C ILE A 46 22.97 -8.44 -1.39
N ILE A 47 21.74 -7.96 -1.39
CA ILE A 47 21.13 -7.31 -0.22
C ILE A 47 20.90 -8.31 0.89
N LYS A 48 20.36 -9.49 0.55
CA LYS A 48 19.98 -10.55 1.49
C LYS A 48 21.18 -11.26 2.11
N HIS A 49 22.30 -11.32 1.39
CA HIS A 49 23.43 -12.14 1.81
C HIS A 49 24.14 -11.55 3.04
N PRO A 50 24.22 -12.32 4.16
CA PRO A 50 24.75 -11.79 5.43
C PRO A 50 26.27 -11.58 5.40
N GLN A 51 27.01 -12.28 4.52
CA GLN A 51 28.48 -12.16 4.41
C GLN A 51 28.90 -10.92 3.60
N ILE A 52 27.99 -10.27 2.88
CA ILE A 52 28.28 -9.03 2.16
C ILE A 52 28.26 -7.87 3.15
N SER A 53 29.38 -7.19 3.29
CA SER A 53 29.51 -6.07 4.22
C SER A 53 28.56 -4.93 3.85
N THR A 54 28.07 -4.22 4.87
CA THR A 54 27.20 -3.03 4.72
C THR A 54 27.83 -1.97 3.83
N VAL A 55 29.16 -1.82 3.88
CA VAL A 55 29.90 -0.89 3.02
C VAL A 55 29.76 -1.26 1.53
N ARG A 56 29.87 -2.54 1.22
CA ARG A 56 29.71 -3.02 -0.17
C ARG A 56 28.28 -2.87 -0.66
N LYS A 57 27.28 -3.18 0.17
CA LYS A 57 25.87 -2.96 -0.13
C LYS A 57 25.60 -1.47 -0.43
N LYS A 58 26.06 -0.57 0.45
CA LYS A 58 25.93 0.89 0.27
C LYS A 58 26.60 1.38 -1.02
N LYS A 59 27.81 0.87 -1.36
CA LYS A 59 28.51 1.23 -2.58
C LYS A 59 27.72 0.79 -3.83
N THR A 60 27.16 -0.41 -3.82
CA THR A 60 26.32 -0.91 -4.93
C THR A 60 25.11 -0.01 -5.13
N PHE A 61 24.40 0.38 -4.07
CA PHE A 61 23.24 1.26 -4.15
C PHE A 61 23.60 2.65 -4.66
N ARG A 62 24.70 3.24 -4.18
CA ARG A 62 25.18 4.53 -4.72
C ARG A 62 25.41 4.43 -6.22
N ASN A 63 26.16 3.44 -6.69
CA ASN A 63 26.46 3.30 -8.10
C ASN A 63 25.21 3.16 -8.98
N ILE A 64 24.08 2.63 -8.45
CA ILE A 64 22.83 2.45 -9.20
C ILE A 64 21.98 3.72 -9.19
N PHE A 65 21.88 4.39 -8.04
CA PHE A 65 20.88 5.43 -7.78
C PHE A 65 21.44 6.86 -7.67
N GLU A 66 22.75 7.03 -7.44
CA GLU A 66 23.38 8.35 -7.34
C GLU A 66 23.16 9.18 -8.61
N GLY A 67 22.63 10.38 -8.43
CA GLY A 67 22.29 11.29 -9.54
C GLY A 67 20.99 10.93 -10.29
N LYS A 68 20.28 9.87 -9.89
CA LYS A 68 18.99 9.49 -10.48
C LYS A 68 17.80 9.77 -9.57
N ILE A 69 18.04 9.81 -8.28
CA ILE A 69 17.03 10.09 -7.24
C ILE A 69 17.53 11.24 -6.37
N ASP A 70 16.63 11.81 -5.58
CA ASP A 70 16.95 12.88 -4.62
C ASP A 70 17.95 12.39 -3.56
N ASP A 71 18.89 13.27 -3.15
CA ASP A 71 19.97 12.93 -2.22
C ASP A 71 19.45 12.50 -0.82
N GLU A 72 18.33 13.06 -0.35
CA GLU A 72 17.75 12.62 0.92
C GLU A 72 17.10 11.25 0.80
N LEU A 73 16.46 10.95 -0.34
CA LEU A 73 15.93 9.62 -0.60
C LEU A 73 17.06 8.59 -0.66
N LEU A 74 18.19 8.93 -1.31
CA LEU A 74 19.38 8.09 -1.30
C LEU A 74 19.92 7.90 0.12
N SER A 75 19.98 8.96 0.91
CA SER A 75 20.43 8.90 2.30
C SER A 75 19.51 8.01 3.15
N PHE A 76 18.21 8.08 2.95
CA PHE A 76 17.23 7.19 3.57
C PHE A 76 17.50 5.71 3.26
N LEU A 77 17.75 5.39 1.98
CA LEU A 77 18.13 4.02 1.58
C LEU A 77 19.42 3.55 2.25
N MET A 78 20.42 4.46 2.40
CA MET A 78 21.66 4.14 3.09
C MET A 78 21.43 3.83 4.57
N VAL A 79 20.51 4.52 5.24
CA VAL A 79 20.12 4.25 6.63
C VAL A 79 19.41 2.88 6.72
N LEU A 80 18.51 2.56 5.78
CA LEU A 80 17.85 1.26 5.76
C LEU A 80 18.82 0.10 5.56
N ILE A 81 19.85 0.26 4.72
CA ILE A 81 20.91 -0.73 4.53
C ILE A 81 21.73 -0.90 5.81
N GLU A 82 22.06 0.20 6.48
CA GLU A 82 22.81 0.16 7.75
C GLU A 82 22.09 -0.58 8.88
N LYS A 83 20.76 -0.43 8.91
CA LYS A 83 19.89 -1.09 9.89
C LYS A 83 19.41 -2.48 9.44
N ASP A 84 19.88 -2.97 8.30
CA ASP A 84 19.48 -4.25 7.67
C ASP A 84 17.96 -4.36 7.43
N ARG A 85 17.34 -3.22 7.04
CA ARG A 85 15.88 -3.10 6.85
C ARG A 85 15.47 -2.81 5.41
N ILE A 86 16.39 -2.82 4.49
CA ILE A 86 16.13 -2.54 3.08
C ILE A 86 15.24 -3.60 2.43
N LEU A 87 15.27 -4.85 2.90
CA LEU A 87 14.40 -5.93 2.43
C LEU A 87 12.92 -5.71 2.72
N TYR A 88 12.59 -4.79 3.62
CA TYR A 88 11.22 -4.41 3.97
C TYR A 88 10.84 -3.04 3.38
N LEU A 89 11.42 -2.66 2.24
CA LEU A 89 11.15 -1.37 1.60
C LEU A 89 9.72 -1.28 1.09
N ARG A 90 9.13 -2.39 0.60
CA ARG A 90 7.72 -2.44 0.17
C ARG A 90 6.73 -2.12 1.28
N GLU A 91 7.01 -2.59 2.49
CA GLU A 91 6.18 -2.31 3.66
C GLU A 91 6.23 -0.81 4.01
N LYS A 92 7.40 -0.20 3.92
CA LYS A 92 7.57 1.24 4.14
C LYS A 92 6.90 2.09 3.07
N LEU A 93 6.99 1.66 1.80
CA LEU A 93 6.26 2.29 0.71
C LEU A 93 4.75 2.25 0.96
N LYS A 94 4.19 1.09 1.33
CA LYS A 94 2.76 0.96 1.66
C LYS A 94 2.34 1.88 2.81
N GLU A 95 3.17 1.97 3.85
CA GLU A 95 2.89 2.88 4.96
C GLU A 95 2.99 4.35 4.54
N MET A 96 3.93 4.71 3.67
CA MET A 96 4.03 6.07 3.13
C MET A 96 2.82 6.43 2.25
N GLU A 97 2.32 5.49 1.44
CA GLU A 97 1.08 5.65 0.67
C GLU A 97 -0.14 5.85 1.59
N LYS A 98 -0.24 5.09 2.68
CA LYS A 98 -1.31 5.28 3.67
C LYS A 98 -1.24 6.68 4.32
N ILE A 99 -0.05 7.10 4.73
CA ILE A 99 0.16 8.43 5.32
C ILE A 99 -0.24 9.53 4.33
N HIS A 100 0.11 9.37 3.04
CA HIS A 100 -0.27 10.30 1.99
C HIS A 100 -1.80 10.40 1.85
N LEU A 101 -2.50 9.28 1.85
CA LEU A 101 -3.96 9.26 1.80
C LEU A 101 -4.57 9.90 3.06
N GLU A 102 -4.05 9.59 4.25
CA GLU A 102 -4.50 10.18 5.53
C GLU A 102 -4.36 11.71 5.53
N ARG A 103 -3.20 12.23 5.08
CA ARG A 103 -2.93 13.68 5.00
C ARG A 103 -3.84 14.39 4.01
N ASN A 104 -4.18 13.72 2.90
CA ASN A 104 -5.10 14.23 1.88
C ASN A 104 -6.59 13.99 2.22
N ASN A 105 -6.90 13.57 3.45
CA ASN A 105 -8.26 13.26 3.89
C ASN A 105 -8.97 12.27 2.94
N THR A 106 -8.22 11.30 2.42
CA THR A 106 -8.68 10.30 1.45
C THR A 106 -8.66 8.91 2.10
N LEU A 107 -9.66 8.09 1.84
CA LEU A 107 -9.71 6.69 2.27
C LEU A 107 -9.57 5.77 1.05
N LEU A 108 -8.80 4.70 1.22
CA LEU A 108 -8.75 3.62 0.24
C LEU A 108 -9.93 2.68 0.48
N ALA A 109 -10.75 2.49 -0.56
CA ALA A 109 -11.82 1.50 -0.59
C ALA A 109 -11.42 0.35 -1.50
N GLU A 110 -11.18 -0.82 -0.92
CA GLU A 110 -10.92 -2.06 -1.67
C GLU A 110 -12.27 -2.73 -1.96
N VAL A 111 -12.57 -2.89 -3.25
CA VAL A 111 -13.84 -3.47 -3.71
C VAL A 111 -13.56 -4.78 -4.42
N LYS A 112 -14.15 -5.87 -3.92
CA LYS A 112 -14.11 -7.17 -4.59
C LYS A 112 -15.45 -7.46 -5.25
N SER A 113 -15.40 -7.87 -6.49
CA SER A 113 -16.57 -8.21 -7.31
C SER A 113 -16.27 -9.37 -8.25
N VAL A 114 -17.31 -10.04 -8.76
CA VAL A 114 -17.18 -11.16 -9.71
C VAL A 114 -16.76 -10.66 -11.08
N VAL A 115 -17.24 -9.49 -11.47
CA VAL A 115 -17.01 -8.83 -12.77
C VAL A 115 -16.52 -7.41 -12.55
N THR A 116 -15.88 -6.85 -13.57
CA THR A 116 -15.48 -5.43 -13.54
C THR A 116 -16.72 -4.55 -13.43
N LEU A 117 -16.70 -3.59 -12.51
CA LEU A 117 -17.75 -2.58 -12.37
C LEU A 117 -17.72 -1.62 -13.56
N THR A 118 -18.89 -1.19 -13.99
CA THR A 118 -19.02 -0.12 -14.98
C THR A 118 -18.65 1.24 -14.35
N GLU A 119 -18.30 2.22 -15.16
CA GLU A 119 -17.97 3.57 -14.68
C GLU A 119 -19.10 4.20 -13.86
N ASP A 120 -20.36 3.97 -14.27
CA ASP A 120 -21.55 4.42 -13.53
C ASP A 120 -21.68 3.76 -12.14
N GLU A 121 -21.39 2.46 -12.05
CA GLU A 121 -21.42 1.73 -10.78
C GLU A 121 -20.31 2.18 -9.85
N VAL A 122 -19.10 2.38 -10.38
CA VAL A 122 -17.97 2.94 -9.64
C VAL A 122 -18.32 4.32 -9.09
N THR A 123 -18.83 5.22 -9.94
CA THR A 123 -19.21 6.59 -9.54
C THR A 123 -20.27 6.58 -8.44
N ARG A 124 -21.33 5.76 -8.58
CA ARG A 124 -22.38 5.64 -7.57
C ARG A 124 -21.87 5.08 -6.25
N LEU A 125 -20.94 4.12 -6.32
CA LEU A 125 -20.32 3.52 -5.11
C LEU A 125 -19.46 4.56 -4.40
N VAL A 126 -18.59 5.27 -5.13
CA VAL A 126 -17.74 6.34 -4.59
C VAL A 126 -18.58 7.38 -3.87
N VAL A 127 -19.61 7.93 -4.53
CA VAL A 127 -20.51 8.95 -3.94
C VAL A 127 -21.18 8.44 -2.65
N LYS A 128 -21.62 7.17 -2.62
CA LYS A 128 -22.21 6.58 -1.41
C LYS A 128 -21.20 6.46 -0.27
N LEU A 129 -19.97 6.05 -0.58
CA LEU A 129 -18.92 5.93 0.41
C LEU A 129 -18.44 7.29 0.91
N GLU A 130 -18.28 8.28 0.03
CA GLU A 130 -17.94 9.65 0.39
C GLU A 130 -18.99 10.28 1.31
N ASN A 131 -20.27 10.07 1.02
CA ASN A 131 -21.37 10.51 1.90
C ASN A 131 -21.34 9.80 3.27
N LYS A 132 -21.01 8.51 3.31
CA LYS A 132 -20.95 7.74 4.55
C LYS A 132 -19.78 8.17 5.44
N TYR A 133 -18.59 8.37 4.84
CA TYR A 133 -17.35 8.62 5.59
C TYR A 133 -16.96 10.10 5.66
N SER A 134 -17.62 10.99 4.91
CA SER A 134 -17.29 12.42 4.80
C SER A 134 -15.83 12.69 4.40
N LYS A 135 -15.26 11.78 3.59
CA LYS A 135 -13.89 11.84 3.08
C LYS A 135 -13.86 11.47 1.60
N LYS A 136 -12.83 11.91 0.90
CA LYS A 136 -12.58 11.45 -0.47
C LYS A 136 -12.32 9.94 -0.49
N ILE A 137 -12.78 9.26 -1.54
CA ILE A 137 -12.61 7.82 -1.67
C ILE A 137 -11.75 7.51 -2.90
N LEU A 138 -10.64 6.83 -2.68
CA LEU A 138 -9.88 6.18 -3.73
C LEU A 138 -10.32 4.72 -3.83
N LEU A 139 -10.98 4.36 -4.93
CA LEU A 139 -11.50 3.00 -5.13
C LEU A 139 -10.46 2.12 -5.82
N LYS A 140 -10.15 0.98 -5.22
CA LYS A 140 -9.32 -0.07 -5.82
C LYS A 140 -10.18 -1.31 -6.02
N GLN A 141 -10.41 -1.67 -7.28
CA GLN A 141 -11.19 -2.85 -7.63
C GLN A 141 -10.29 -4.09 -7.79
N GLU A 142 -10.76 -5.21 -7.26
CA GLU A 142 -10.19 -6.54 -7.43
C GLU A 142 -11.30 -7.51 -7.91
N ILE A 143 -10.99 -8.30 -8.92
CA ILE A 143 -11.92 -9.34 -9.39
C ILE A 143 -11.68 -10.61 -8.59
N ASP A 144 -12.69 -11.04 -7.84
CA ASP A 144 -12.66 -12.27 -7.05
C ASP A 144 -13.78 -13.21 -7.49
N LYS A 145 -13.42 -14.24 -8.25
CA LYS A 145 -14.35 -15.25 -8.77
C LYS A 145 -14.91 -16.20 -7.70
N SER A 146 -14.39 -16.15 -6.48
CA SER A 146 -14.95 -16.93 -5.36
C SER A 146 -16.24 -16.33 -4.81
N ILE A 147 -16.52 -15.07 -5.11
CA ILE A 147 -17.76 -14.38 -4.78
C ILE A 147 -18.83 -14.84 -5.78
N ILE A 148 -19.99 -15.34 -5.29
CA ILE A 148 -21.10 -15.80 -6.15
C ILE A 148 -21.77 -14.61 -6.84
N GLY A 149 -21.80 -13.44 -6.18
CA GLY A 149 -22.40 -12.20 -6.67
C GLY A 149 -22.48 -11.15 -5.57
N GLY A 150 -22.74 -9.90 -5.97
CA GLY A 150 -22.71 -8.75 -5.06
C GLY A 150 -21.34 -8.11 -4.95
N LEU A 151 -21.17 -7.25 -3.96
CA LEU A 151 -19.94 -6.50 -3.71
C LEU A 151 -19.47 -6.71 -2.28
N TYR A 152 -18.18 -6.94 -2.13
CA TYR A 152 -17.48 -6.86 -0.85
C TYR A 152 -16.64 -5.58 -0.86
N VAL A 153 -16.85 -4.69 0.09
CA VAL A 153 -16.18 -3.40 0.17
C VAL A 153 -15.49 -3.27 1.52
N ARG A 154 -14.20 -3.00 1.51
CA ARG A 154 -13.41 -2.72 2.71
C ARG A 154 -12.88 -1.29 2.66
N VAL A 155 -13.16 -0.49 3.68
CA VAL A 155 -12.70 0.89 3.81
C VAL A 155 -11.94 1.01 5.14
N GLY A 156 -10.61 0.96 5.09
CA GLY A 156 -9.80 0.84 6.31
C GLY A 156 -10.14 -0.42 7.10
N ASP A 157 -10.64 -0.26 8.33
CA ASP A 157 -11.06 -1.37 9.20
C ASP A 157 -12.55 -1.71 9.07
N ASP A 158 -13.33 -0.87 8.37
CA ASP A 158 -14.77 -1.11 8.16
C ASP A 158 -15.00 -2.02 6.95
N VAL A 159 -15.85 -3.03 7.12
CA VAL A 159 -16.19 -3.99 6.08
C VAL A 159 -17.69 -3.94 5.79
N ILE A 160 -18.04 -3.76 4.54
CA ILE A 160 -19.41 -3.79 4.04
C ILE A 160 -19.52 -5.01 3.11
N ASP A 161 -20.09 -6.09 3.65
CA ASP A 161 -20.32 -7.31 2.88
C ASP A 161 -21.75 -7.31 2.30
N GLY A 162 -21.85 -7.00 1.02
CA GLY A 162 -23.09 -7.06 0.23
C GLY A 162 -23.16 -8.29 -0.66
N THR A 163 -22.37 -9.33 -0.41
CA THR A 163 -22.36 -10.54 -1.22
C THR A 163 -23.64 -11.36 -1.08
N VAL A 164 -24.01 -12.09 -2.11
CA VAL A 164 -25.15 -13.03 -2.10
C VAL A 164 -24.95 -14.08 -1.02
N LYS A 165 -23.72 -14.54 -0.80
CA LYS A 165 -23.38 -15.53 0.22
C LYS A 165 -23.73 -15.01 1.62
N SER A 166 -23.28 -13.79 1.96
CA SER A 166 -23.58 -13.17 3.26
C SER A 166 -25.08 -13.04 3.50
N ARG A 167 -25.85 -12.60 2.47
CA ARG A 167 -27.30 -12.48 2.56
C ARG A 167 -28.01 -13.83 2.79
N LEU A 168 -27.54 -14.90 2.13
CA LEU A 168 -28.07 -16.24 2.36
C LEU A 168 -27.75 -16.76 3.76
N ASP A 169 -26.54 -16.50 4.27
CA ASP A 169 -26.15 -16.90 5.60
C ASP A 169 -26.96 -16.14 6.69
N ASP A 170 -27.22 -14.84 6.47
CA ASP A 170 -28.08 -14.04 7.34
C ASP A 170 -29.53 -14.58 7.36
N MET A 171 -30.10 -14.91 6.19
CA MET A 171 -31.44 -15.50 6.09
C MET A 171 -31.51 -16.84 6.83
N LYS A 172 -30.48 -17.69 6.66
CA LYS A 172 -30.40 -18.98 7.35
C LYS A 172 -30.35 -18.80 8.87
N GLN A 173 -29.58 -17.84 9.36
CA GLN A 173 -29.51 -17.55 10.79
C GLN A 173 -30.85 -17.04 11.37
N ILE A 174 -31.57 -16.20 10.60
CA ILE A 174 -32.90 -15.71 11.01
C ILE A 174 -33.89 -16.86 11.10
N MET A 175 -33.86 -17.84 10.17
CA MET A 175 -34.71 -19.01 10.20
C MET A 175 -34.42 -19.90 11.42
N LEU A 176 -33.15 -20.14 11.73
CA LEU A 176 -32.72 -20.98 12.84
C LEU A 176 -33.00 -20.36 14.23
N LYS A 177 -33.10 -19.03 14.34
CA LYS A 177 -33.40 -18.32 15.58
C LYS A 177 -34.92 -18.25 15.89
N ARG A 178 -35.78 -18.69 14.98
CA ARG A 178 -37.22 -18.70 15.14
C ARG A 178 -37.78 -20.04 15.62
N GLU A 179 -36.93 -21.03 15.89
CA GLU A 179 -37.21 -22.24 16.64
C GLU A 179 -36.77 -22.04 18.13
#